data_6d32e138857d1bc6fefa6ca87b537818
#
_entry.id   6d32e138857d1bc6fefa6ca87b537818
#
_cell.length_a   1.000
_cell.length_b   1.000
_cell.length_c   1.000
_cell.angle_alpha   90.00
_cell.angle_beta   90.00
_cell.angle_gamma   90.00
#
_symmetry.space_group_name_H-M   'P 1'
#
loop_
_entity.id
_entity.type
_entity.pdbx_description
1 polymer ?
#
loop_
_entity_poly.entity_id
_entity_poly.type
_entity_poly.pdbx_seq_one_letter_code
_entity_poly.pdbx_strand_id
1 'polypeptide(L)'
;MAKAILEYLQGHPDAKDTLEGIAQWWLLKEWTERNYHQIEASLSDLVQSGLVIERRREGMPPYYWLNRAKQDEISQILNTKE
;
A
#
# COMPACT_ATOMS: atom_id res chain seq x y z
N MET A 1 6.01 3.60 7.51
CA MET A 1 5.86 2.99 6.16
C MET A 1 4.40 2.71 5.79
N ALA A 2 3.63 2.09 6.67
CA ALA A 2 2.21 1.80 6.38
C ALA A 2 1.40 3.06 6.05
N LYS A 3 1.57 4.12 6.82
CA LYS A 3 0.88 5.39 6.57
C LYS A 3 1.23 5.96 5.19
N ALA A 4 2.50 5.88 4.80
CA ALA A 4 2.94 6.37 3.50
C ALA A 4 2.34 5.56 2.34
N ILE A 5 2.19 4.24 2.52
CA ILE A 5 1.52 3.40 1.52
C ILE A 5 0.05 3.80 1.38
N LEU A 6 -0.64 4.01 2.51
CA LEU A 6 -2.03 4.44 2.48
C LEU A 6 -2.19 5.80 1.80
N GLU A 7 -1.29 6.74 2.05
CA GLU A 7 -1.30 8.05 1.39
C GLU A 7 -1.13 7.93 -0.12
N TYR A 8 -0.20 7.09 -0.55
CA TYR A 8 0.03 6.85 -1.97
C TYR A 8 -1.23 6.27 -2.64
N LEU A 9 -1.81 5.23 -2.03
CA LEU A 9 -2.99 4.58 -2.59
C LEU A 9 -4.21 5.50 -2.57
N GLN A 10 -4.34 6.34 -1.55
CA GLN A 10 -5.45 7.30 -1.48
C GLN A 10 -5.34 8.36 -2.56
N GLY A 11 -4.12 8.76 -2.92
CA GLY A 11 -3.89 9.70 -4.02
C GLY A 11 -4.16 9.10 -5.40
N HIS A 12 -4.32 7.77 -5.48
CA HIS A 12 -4.56 7.06 -6.73
C HIS A 12 -5.73 6.08 -6.55
N PRO A 13 -6.95 6.58 -6.25
CA PRO A 13 -8.07 5.71 -5.83
C PRO A 13 -8.53 4.73 -6.90
N ASP A 14 -8.29 5.04 -8.17
CA ASP A 14 -8.67 4.17 -9.28
C ASP A 14 -7.54 3.25 -9.72
N ALA A 15 -6.36 3.41 -9.14
CA ALA A 15 -5.20 2.59 -9.50
C ALA A 15 -5.20 1.30 -8.70
N LYS A 16 -4.87 0.22 -9.40
CA LYS A 16 -4.60 -1.09 -8.80
C LYS A 16 -3.14 -1.38 -9.07
N ASP A 17 -2.34 -1.33 -8.02
CA ASP A 17 -0.89 -1.47 -8.17
C ASP A 17 -0.39 -2.79 -7.62
N THR A 18 0.67 -3.30 -8.24
CA THR A 18 1.45 -4.42 -7.72
C THR A 18 2.42 -3.90 -6.64
N LEU A 19 3.01 -4.83 -5.87
CA LEU A 19 4.07 -4.47 -4.95
C LEU A 19 5.20 -3.71 -5.65
N GLU A 20 5.59 -4.16 -6.83
CA GLU A 20 6.64 -3.49 -7.60
C GLU A 20 6.25 -2.09 -8.03
N GLY A 21 4.99 -1.89 -8.45
CA GLY A 21 4.49 -0.57 -8.81
C GLY A 21 4.49 0.39 -7.63
N ILE A 22 4.05 -0.08 -6.45
CA ILE A 22 4.09 0.71 -5.23
C ILE A 22 5.53 1.03 -4.83
N ALA A 23 6.41 0.05 -4.90
CA ALA A 23 7.82 0.22 -4.54
C ALA A 23 8.54 1.20 -5.48
N GLN A 24 8.21 1.21 -6.76
CA GLN A 24 8.83 2.11 -7.73
C GLN A 24 8.64 3.58 -7.35
N TRP A 25 7.53 3.93 -6.73
CA TRP A 25 7.31 5.30 -6.28
C TRP A 25 8.36 5.74 -5.27
N TRP A 26 8.77 4.83 -4.39
CA TRP A 26 9.85 5.10 -3.43
C TRP A 26 11.23 5.04 -4.08
N LEU A 27 11.39 4.25 -5.15
CA LEU A 27 12.67 4.09 -5.84
C LEU A 27 13.19 5.39 -6.45
N LEU A 28 12.30 6.30 -6.77
CA LEU A 28 12.69 7.62 -7.29
C LEU A 28 13.47 8.43 -6.25
N LYS A 29 13.36 8.07 -4.98
CA LYS A 29 14.04 8.76 -3.90
C LYS A 29 15.32 8.04 -3.48
N GLU A 30 15.21 6.80 -3.13
CA GLU A 30 16.35 6.01 -2.69
C GLU A 30 16.02 4.54 -2.72
N TRP A 31 16.73 3.80 -3.57
CA TRP A 31 16.54 2.36 -3.62
C TRP A 31 17.47 1.67 -2.65
N THR A 32 16.92 0.89 -1.75
CA THR A 32 17.66 -0.11 -1.00
C THR A 32 16.80 -1.36 -0.89
N GLU A 33 17.45 -2.51 -0.87
CA GLU A 33 16.76 -3.78 -0.67
C GLU A 33 15.97 -3.77 0.64
N ARG A 34 16.50 -3.09 1.63
CA ARG A 34 15.85 -2.91 2.93
C ARG A 34 14.50 -2.19 2.79
N ASN A 35 14.45 -1.12 2.00
CA ASN A 35 13.22 -0.38 1.78
C ASN A 35 12.17 -1.23 1.08
N TYR A 36 12.60 -2.05 0.11
CA TYR A 36 11.70 -2.96 -0.56
C TYR A 36 11.04 -3.93 0.42
N HIS A 37 11.83 -4.54 1.31
CA HIS A 37 11.31 -5.47 2.31
C HIS A 37 10.39 -4.78 3.32
N GLN A 38 10.67 -3.54 3.68
CA GLN A 38 9.79 -2.76 4.56
C GLN A 38 8.43 -2.49 3.90
N ILE A 39 8.44 -2.15 2.62
CA ILE A 39 7.20 -1.93 1.87
C ILE A 39 6.39 -3.23 1.81
N GLU A 40 7.04 -4.33 1.51
CA GLU A 40 6.39 -5.64 1.43
C GLU A 40 5.75 -6.02 2.78
N ALA A 41 6.49 -5.89 3.88
CA ALA A 41 6.00 -6.22 5.20
C ALA A 41 4.84 -5.32 5.62
N SER A 42 4.96 -4.01 5.36
CA SER A 42 3.91 -3.05 5.70
C SER A 42 2.64 -3.30 4.88
N LEU A 43 2.80 -3.62 3.61
CA LEU A 43 1.67 -3.93 2.74
C LEU A 43 0.93 -5.19 3.22
N SER A 44 1.68 -6.22 3.65
CA SER A 44 1.11 -7.44 4.23
C SER A 44 0.30 -7.12 5.48
N ASP A 45 0.83 -6.27 6.37
CA ASP A 45 0.12 -5.86 7.58
C ASP A 45 -1.16 -5.11 7.25
N LEU A 46 -1.14 -4.24 6.24
CA LEU A 46 -2.33 -3.51 5.81
C LEU A 46 -3.39 -4.43 5.24
N VAL A 47 -2.99 -5.45 4.51
CA VAL A 47 -3.92 -6.46 3.99
C VAL A 47 -4.55 -7.24 5.15
N GLN A 48 -3.75 -7.65 6.13
CA GLN A 48 -4.26 -8.38 7.29
C GLN A 48 -5.21 -7.56 8.13
N SER A 49 -4.98 -6.26 8.23
CA SER A 49 -5.86 -5.35 8.98
C SER A 49 -7.15 -5.00 8.22
N GLY A 50 -7.22 -5.36 6.95
CA GLY A 50 -8.40 -5.09 6.12
C GLY A 50 -8.43 -3.71 5.49
N LEU A 51 -7.39 -2.89 5.66
CA LEU A 51 -7.33 -1.54 5.09
C LEU A 51 -6.95 -1.54 3.62
N VAL A 52 -6.23 -2.57 3.18
CA VAL A 52 -5.83 -2.76 1.79
C VAL A 52 -6.33 -4.11 1.32
N ILE A 53 -6.85 -4.16 0.11
CA ILE A 53 -7.32 -5.38 -0.53
C ILE A 53 -6.22 -5.92 -1.42
N GLU A 54 -5.93 -7.22 -1.28
CA GLU A 54 -5.02 -7.93 -2.16
C GLU A 54 -5.84 -8.86 -3.05
N ARG A 55 -5.59 -8.81 -4.35
CA ARG A 55 -6.22 -9.75 -5.28
C ARG A 55 -5.15 -10.49 -6.05
N ARG A 56 -5.22 -11.81 -5.98
CA ARG A 56 -4.31 -12.69 -6.69
C ARG A 56 -5.01 -13.34 -7.87
N ARG A 57 -4.31 -13.38 -9.00
CA ARG A 57 -4.74 -14.13 -10.18
C ARG A 57 -3.63 -15.08 -10.58
N GLU A 58 -4.02 -16.26 -11.04
CA GLU A 58 -3.07 -17.28 -11.48
C GLU A 58 -2.19 -16.73 -12.61
N GLY A 59 -0.88 -16.91 -12.45
CA GLY A 59 0.10 -16.48 -13.44
C GLY A 59 0.44 -15.00 -13.44
N MET A 60 -0.12 -14.21 -12.52
CA MET A 60 0.12 -12.78 -12.42
C MET A 60 0.48 -12.36 -11.01
N PRO A 61 1.29 -11.28 -10.84
CA PRO A 61 1.55 -10.77 -9.51
C PRO A 61 0.27 -10.20 -8.89
N PRO A 62 0.15 -10.24 -7.55
CA PRO A 62 -1.04 -9.69 -6.89
C PRO A 62 -1.14 -8.18 -7.05
N TYR A 63 -2.37 -7.68 -7.08
CA TYR A 63 -2.69 -6.26 -7.11
C TYR A 63 -3.21 -5.81 -5.76
N TYR A 64 -2.96 -4.55 -5.41
CA TYR A 64 -3.34 -3.95 -4.15
C TYR A 64 -4.08 -2.64 -4.37
N TRP A 65 -5.14 -2.41 -3.57
CA TRP A 65 -5.85 -1.13 -3.57
C TRP A 65 -6.51 -0.91 -2.23
N LEU A 66 -6.91 0.34 -1.96
CA LEU A 66 -7.57 0.67 -0.70
C LEU A 66 -8.93 -0.01 -0.59
N ASN A 67 -9.24 -0.46 0.63
CA ASN A 67 -10.57 -0.97 0.96
C ASN A 67 -11.48 0.22 1.25
N ARG A 68 -12.35 0.56 0.31
CA ARG A 68 -13.27 1.70 0.45
C ARG A 68 -14.25 1.55 1.60
N ALA A 69 -14.56 0.32 2.00
CA ALA A 69 -15.42 0.06 3.16
C ALA A 69 -14.76 0.50 4.47
N LYS A 70 -13.44 0.71 4.46
CA LYS A 70 -12.67 1.16 5.63
C LYS A 70 -12.19 2.59 5.48
N GLN A 71 -12.80 3.38 4.61
CA GLN A 71 -12.35 4.74 4.32
C GLN A 71 -12.28 5.61 5.56
N ASP A 72 -13.24 5.47 6.48
CA ASP A 72 -13.24 6.26 7.71
C ASP A 72 -12.03 5.95 8.59
N GLU A 73 -11.69 4.67 8.74
CA GLU A 73 -10.51 4.25 9.50
C GLU A 73 -9.24 4.75 8.83
N ILE A 74 -9.16 4.64 7.51
CA ILE A 74 -8.02 5.10 6.73
C ILE A 74 -7.83 6.60 6.92
N SER A 75 -8.91 7.37 6.82
CA SER A 75 -8.88 8.82 7.01
C SER A 75 -8.38 9.19 8.41
N GLN A 76 -8.83 8.47 9.44
CA GLN A 76 -8.36 8.70 10.81
C GLN A 76 -6.87 8.46 10.94
N ILE A 77 -6.36 7.39 10.34
CA ILE A 77 -4.94 7.07 10.38
C ILE A 77 -4.12 8.17 9.69
N LEU A 78 -4.58 8.64 8.52
CA LEU A 78 -3.88 9.65 7.76
C LEU A 78 -3.91 11.02 8.43
N ASN A 79 -4.93 11.29 9.23
CA ASN A 79 -5.07 12.55 9.96
C ASN A 79 -4.40 12.53 11.33
N THR A 80 -3.88 11.39 11.76
CA THR A 80 -3.18 11.28 13.04
C THR A 80 -1.85 12.01 12.96
N LYS A 81 -1.64 12.94 13.88
CA LYS A 81 -0.35 13.62 14.03
C LYS A 81 0.51 12.84 15.02
N GLU A 82 1.70 12.52 14.59
CA GLU A 82 2.69 11.93 15.49
C GLU A 82 3.56 13.01 16.09
#